data_7dfc44865c4009dbc1532eeae1cd7e94
#
_entry.id   7dfc44865c4009dbc1532eeae1cd7e94
#
_cell.length_a   1.000
_cell.length_b   1.000
_cell.length_c   1.000
_cell.angle_alpha   90.00
_cell.angle_beta   90.00
_cell.angle_gamma   90.00
#
_symmetry.space_group_name_H-M   'P 1'
#
loop_
_entity.id
_entity.type
_entity.pdbx_description
1 polymer ?
#
loop_
_entity_poly.entity_id
_entity_poly.type
_entity_poly.pdbx_seq_one_letter_code
_entity_poly.pdbx_strand_id
1 'polypeptide(L)'
;MGRVVSPFAAVVALAGLSLSLAASRADDGAKPMGPPPVPKDAVNEGLPATVRAVQSTEKVKPPTLDEALAVARAEAAKAVEPLLDAKFHQGKSLVVPDAYPTIQAAIDAAKSGDVVVVKAGTYFEQLVMKDGVKLVSETGTDGDELVPVEGAVLRLPRRAVRTILDGSKAEASPRGMIDFTNGLGRHTVVDGFTIRNLPKQNHHLPAHAHGVNVRGASPVIMNCYVHHNGSTGIGNHATFRDAGQPIATRDFRRANVVDGSEAVIWNNIVASNFGLGIGCNHYGAPWVIGNEVFGNDDTDLDGSPTPGIGIKHGAAPHVFGNFVHDNAGGGIQTQVGEKAGAFEIDAPSHPTIVGNVVRANGRAHPAISARRAGSEDEPVLIARNVVFDAGSMGIGLVDGTVAIVDENLVAGSGPGGIAVHGSHALRLDRNRVTGAKGPGFLIVSKARVDRMTANAADGNLGPSFVVHDGWIADPRPHGD
;
A
#
# COMPACT_ATOMS: atom_id res chain seq x y z
N MET A 1 7.90 3.12 -41.11
CA MET A 1 7.36 4.04 -40.05
C MET A 1 6.10 3.41 -39.51
N GLY A 2 6.23 2.52 -38.54
CA GLY A 2 5.14 1.82 -37.90
C GLY A 2 4.78 2.55 -36.60
N ARG A 3 3.53 2.96 -36.47
CA ARG A 3 2.99 3.51 -35.21
C ARG A 3 2.97 2.39 -34.16
N VAL A 4 3.72 2.57 -33.09
CA VAL A 4 3.61 1.74 -31.89
C VAL A 4 2.30 2.14 -31.21
N VAL A 5 1.29 1.29 -31.32
CA VAL A 5 0.03 1.40 -30.61
C VAL A 5 0.31 0.87 -29.19
N SER A 6 0.05 1.69 -28.19
CA SER A 6 0.17 1.33 -26.77
C SER A 6 -0.74 0.13 -26.44
N PRO A 7 -0.25 -0.96 -25.82
CA PRO A 7 -1.04 -2.15 -25.54
C PRO A 7 -2.08 -1.99 -24.41
N PHE A 8 -2.20 -0.82 -23.82
CA PHE A 8 -3.12 -0.56 -22.70
C PHE A 8 -4.63 -0.52 -23.06
N ALA A 9 -4.99 -0.53 -24.35
CA ALA A 9 -6.38 -0.47 -24.78
C ALA A 9 -7.09 -1.86 -24.85
N ALA A 10 -6.35 -2.96 -24.78
CA ALA A 10 -6.90 -4.30 -24.99
C ALA A 10 -7.39 -5.01 -23.73
N VAL A 11 -6.95 -4.59 -22.52
CA VAL A 11 -7.34 -5.23 -21.26
C VAL A 11 -8.71 -4.79 -20.75
N VAL A 12 -9.24 -3.67 -21.26
CA VAL A 12 -10.57 -3.15 -20.84
C VAL A 12 -11.74 -3.90 -21.49
N ALA A 13 -11.50 -4.71 -22.53
CA ALA A 13 -12.58 -5.33 -23.32
C ALA A 13 -12.99 -6.74 -22.85
N LEU A 14 -12.27 -7.39 -21.94
CA LEU A 14 -12.58 -8.76 -21.48
C LEU A 14 -13.17 -8.83 -20.07
N ALA A 15 -13.24 -7.72 -19.34
CA ALA A 15 -13.89 -7.65 -18.01
C ALA A 15 -15.38 -7.27 -18.08
N GLY A 16 -16.00 -7.28 -19.24
CA GLY A 16 -17.35 -6.80 -19.50
C GLY A 16 -18.47 -7.86 -19.44
N LEU A 17 -18.22 -9.11 -19.07
CA LEU A 17 -19.23 -10.18 -19.20
C LEU A 17 -19.24 -11.16 -18.00
N SER A 18 -19.32 -10.65 -16.78
CA SER A 18 -19.83 -11.42 -15.63
C SER A 18 -20.18 -10.53 -14.43
N LEU A 19 -21.10 -9.60 -14.64
CA LEU A 19 -21.72 -8.82 -13.56
C LEU A 19 -23.21 -9.12 -13.56
N SER A 20 -23.58 -10.31 -13.09
CA SER A 20 -24.93 -10.53 -12.55
C SER A 20 -24.91 -11.74 -11.60
N LEU A 21 -25.46 -11.55 -10.42
CA LEU A 21 -25.72 -12.48 -9.33
C LEU A 21 -24.54 -12.88 -8.42
N ALA A 22 -24.23 -12.00 -7.46
CA ALA A 22 -23.99 -12.41 -6.07
C ALA A 22 -24.11 -11.17 -5.15
N ALA A 23 -25.30 -10.61 -5.09
CA ALA A 23 -25.67 -9.67 -4.03
C ALA A 23 -26.52 -10.44 -3.03
N SER A 24 -25.89 -11.11 -2.05
CA SER A 24 -26.56 -11.38 -0.77
C SER A 24 -25.59 -12.01 0.23
N ARG A 25 -25.40 -11.31 1.33
CA ARG A 25 -24.85 -11.72 2.61
C ARG A 25 -23.35 -11.53 2.84
N ALA A 26 -23.03 -10.31 3.15
CA ALA A 26 -22.20 -9.98 4.31
C ALA A 26 -22.63 -8.56 4.69
N ASP A 27 -23.65 -8.48 5.47
CA ASP A 27 -24.03 -7.24 6.13
C ASP A 27 -23.20 -7.16 7.39
N ASP A 28 -22.26 -6.25 7.39
CA ASP A 28 -22.16 -5.18 8.33
C ASP A 28 -21.25 -4.09 7.75
N GLY A 29 -21.83 -3.29 6.92
CA GLY A 29 -21.74 -1.86 7.01
C GLY A 29 -20.72 -1.12 6.20
N ALA A 30 -19.79 -1.72 5.51
CA ALA A 30 -19.04 -0.98 4.50
C ALA A 30 -19.77 -1.01 3.17
N LYS A 31 -20.88 -0.26 3.06
CA LYS A 31 -21.34 0.15 1.74
C LYS A 31 -20.16 0.73 1.00
N PRO A 32 -19.95 0.36 -0.29
CA PRO A 32 -19.01 1.07 -1.13
C PRO A 32 -19.28 2.56 -0.90
N MET A 33 -18.27 3.31 -0.47
CA MET A 33 -18.40 4.75 -0.41
C MET A 33 -18.50 5.26 -1.84
N GLY A 34 -19.72 5.23 -2.36
CA GLY A 34 -20.05 6.17 -3.42
C GLY A 34 -19.74 7.57 -2.88
N PRO A 35 -19.46 8.54 -3.74
CA PRO A 35 -19.31 9.90 -3.30
C PRO A 35 -20.53 10.23 -2.45
N PRO A 36 -20.36 10.90 -1.31
CA PRO A 36 -21.51 11.44 -0.62
C PRO A 36 -22.32 12.22 -1.66
N PRO A 37 -23.65 12.02 -1.73
CA PRO A 37 -24.45 12.73 -2.68
C PRO A 37 -24.20 14.22 -2.47
N VAL A 38 -23.68 14.89 -3.51
CA VAL A 38 -23.56 16.35 -3.50
C VAL A 38 -24.98 16.87 -3.42
N PRO A 39 -25.41 17.55 -2.37
CA PRO A 39 -26.75 18.10 -2.29
C PRO A 39 -26.99 18.98 -3.50
N LYS A 40 -28.18 18.90 -4.12
CA LYS A 40 -28.50 19.65 -5.34
C LYS A 40 -28.41 21.16 -5.16
N ASP A 41 -28.45 21.62 -3.92
CA ASP A 41 -28.37 23.00 -3.44
C ASP A 41 -26.98 23.41 -2.91
N ALA A 42 -26.02 22.52 -2.89
CA ALA A 42 -24.64 22.85 -2.57
C ALA A 42 -23.95 23.63 -3.71
N VAL A 43 -24.59 24.68 -4.14
CA VAL A 43 -24.01 25.68 -5.04
C VAL A 43 -23.13 26.62 -4.19
N ASN A 44 -22.11 27.18 -4.77
CA ASN A 44 -21.14 28.12 -4.16
C ASN A 44 -21.76 29.33 -3.37
N GLU A 45 -23.08 29.44 -3.32
CA GLU A 45 -23.78 30.57 -2.69
C GLU A 45 -23.67 30.61 -1.16
N GLY A 46 -23.36 29.47 -0.52
CA GLY A 46 -23.20 29.37 0.94
C GLY A 46 -21.76 29.31 1.45
N LEU A 47 -20.77 29.33 0.57
CA LEU A 47 -19.37 29.33 1.01
C LEU A 47 -19.04 30.64 1.76
N PRO A 48 -18.42 30.56 2.96
CA PRO A 48 -17.89 31.76 3.61
C PRO A 48 -17.04 32.56 2.64
N ALA A 49 -17.13 33.90 2.69
CA ALA A 49 -16.33 34.78 1.82
C ALA A 49 -14.82 34.45 1.85
N THR A 50 -14.36 33.95 2.96
CA THR A 50 -13.03 33.45 3.24
C THR A 50 -12.64 32.22 2.40
N VAL A 51 -13.55 31.30 2.10
CA VAL A 51 -13.28 30.15 1.21
C VAL A 51 -13.17 30.59 -0.26
N ARG A 52 -13.90 31.64 -0.67
CA ARG A 52 -13.77 32.25 -2.02
C ARG A 52 -12.39 32.88 -2.25
N ALA A 53 -11.75 33.39 -1.20
CA ALA A 53 -10.41 34.01 -1.28
C ALA A 53 -9.28 32.95 -1.44
N VAL A 54 -9.54 31.67 -1.14
CA VAL A 54 -8.57 30.57 -1.24
C VAL A 54 -8.58 29.92 -2.62
N GLN A 55 -9.47 30.30 -3.53
CA GLN A 55 -9.47 29.79 -4.91
C GLN A 55 -8.27 30.39 -5.66
N SER A 56 -7.24 29.56 -5.86
CA SER A 56 -6.19 29.90 -6.80
C SER A 56 -6.78 29.97 -8.22
N THR A 57 -6.52 31.05 -8.94
CA THR A 57 -6.82 31.14 -10.38
C THR A 57 -5.76 30.45 -11.23
N GLU A 58 -4.77 29.85 -10.60
CA GLU A 58 -3.69 29.15 -11.26
C GLU A 58 -4.19 27.86 -11.92
N LYS A 59 -3.88 27.73 -13.21
CA LYS A 59 -4.20 26.52 -13.95
C LYS A 59 -3.37 25.36 -13.42
N VAL A 60 -4.03 24.26 -13.12
CA VAL A 60 -3.37 23.01 -12.67
C VAL A 60 -2.89 22.26 -13.90
N LYS A 61 -1.56 22.20 -14.08
CA LYS A 61 -0.93 21.36 -15.11
C LYS A 61 -0.31 20.14 -14.43
N PRO A 62 -0.90 18.95 -14.58
CA PRO A 62 -0.31 17.74 -14.02
C PRO A 62 0.96 17.35 -14.78
N PRO A 63 1.95 16.69 -14.13
CA PRO A 63 3.03 16.03 -14.82
C PRO A 63 2.48 14.85 -15.63
N THR A 64 3.27 14.35 -16.56
CA THR A 64 3.02 13.03 -17.15
C THR A 64 3.26 11.93 -16.10
N LEU A 65 2.73 10.73 -16.36
CA LEU A 65 2.98 9.57 -15.49
C LEU A 65 4.48 9.28 -15.37
N ASP A 66 5.22 9.32 -16.47
CA ASP A 66 6.66 9.05 -16.50
C ASP A 66 7.45 10.07 -15.68
N GLU A 67 7.11 11.35 -15.77
CA GLU A 67 7.72 12.41 -14.95
C GLU A 67 7.44 12.18 -13.45
N ALA A 68 6.20 11.86 -13.08
CA ALA A 68 5.84 11.58 -11.70
C ALA A 68 6.59 10.35 -11.15
N LEU A 69 6.67 9.28 -11.93
CA LEU A 69 7.40 8.06 -11.56
C LEU A 69 8.91 8.30 -11.43
N ALA A 70 9.49 9.11 -12.31
CA ALA A 70 10.92 9.46 -12.23
C ALA A 70 11.24 10.19 -10.92
N VAL A 71 10.41 11.14 -10.52
CA VAL A 71 10.56 11.86 -9.24
C VAL A 71 10.39 10.91 -8.07
N ALA A 72 9.32 10.11 -8.05
CA ALA A 72 9.04 9.17 -6.96
C ALA A 72 10.19 8.17 -6.75
N ARG A 73 10.72 7.59 -7.83
CA ARG A 73 11.86 6.65 -7.78
C ARG A 73 13.14 7.32 -7.27
N ALA A 74 13.43 8.53 -7.72
CA ALA A 74 14.63 9.27 -7.27
C ALA A 74 14.56 9.62 -5.79
N GLU A 75 13.40 10.04 -5.29
CA GLU A 75 13.19 10.31 -3.88
C GLU A 75 13.20 9.04 -3.03
N ALA A 76 12.61 7.94 -3.51
CA ALA A 76 12.62 6.65 -2.86
C ALA A 76 14.05 6.12 -2.68
N ALA A 77 14.89 6.22 -3.70
CA ALA A 77 16.30 5.80 -3.63
C ALA A 77 17.08 6.56 -2.55
N LYS A 78 16.83 7.86 -2.41
CA LYS A 78 17.45 8.67 -1.33
C LYS A 78 16.92 8.31 0.05
N ALA A 79 15.61 8.04 0.15
CA ALA A 79 14.98 7.73 1.43
C ALA A 79 15.42 6.38 2.00
N VAL A 80 15.72 5.41 1.15
CA VAL A 80 16.13 4.07 1.59
C VAL A 80 17.59 3.99 1.97
N GLU A 81 18.47 4.82 1.40
CA GLU A 81 19.92 4.76 1.60
C GLU A 81 20.34 4.69 3.08
N PRO A 82 19.83 5.54 4.00
CA PRO A 82 20.19 5.47 5.42
C PRO A 82 19.65 4.24 6.16
N LEU A 83 18.74 3.49 5.54
CA LEU A 83 18.09 2.32 6.12
C LEU A 83 18.84 1.02 5.78
N LEU A 84 19.80 1.05 4.86
CA LEU A 84 20.55 -0.10 4.39
C LEU A 84 21.98 -0.07 4.95
N ASP A 85 22.46 -1.24 5.37
CA ASP A 85 23.87 -1.42 5.76
C ASP A 85 24.58 -2.37 4.78
N ALA A 86 25.11 -1.81 3.71
CA ALA A 86 25.81 -2.56 2.67
C ALA A 86 27.14 -3.19 3.17
N LYS A 87 27.64 -2.76 4.34
CA LYS A 87 28.94 -3.21 4.86
C LYS A 87 28.83 -4.37 5.85
N PHE A 88 27.64 -4.70 6.32
CA PHE A 88 27.48 -5.73 7.34
C PHE A 88 27.83 -7.14 6.83
N HIS A 89 27.44 -7.48 5.59
CA HIS A 89 27.58 -8.83 5.06
C HIS A 89 28.97 -9.05 4.43
N GLN A 90 29.96 -9.28 5.26
CA GLN A 90 31.39 -9.57 4.90
C GLN A 90 31.82 -10.99 5.26
N GLY A 91 30.86 -11.84 5.67
CA GLY A 91 31.13 -13.22 6.06
C GLY A 91 31.30 -14.16 4.87
N LYS A 92 31.02 -15.43 5.08
CA LYS A 92 31.17 -16.46 4.05
C LYS A 92 30.03 -16.43 3.07
N SER A 93 30.30 -16.81 1.82
CA SER A 93 29.28 -17.14 0.83
C SER A 93 28.96 -18.64 0.86
N LEU A 94 27.69 -18.98 1.11
CA LEU A 94 27.16 -20.33 1.10
C LEU A 94 26.32 -20.51 -0.18
N VAL A 95 26.81 -21.32 -1.13
CA VAL A 95 26.21 -21.40 -2.47
C VAL A 95 25.26 -22.59 -2.58
N VAL A 96 24.05 -22.34 -3.04
CA VAL A 96 23.02 -23.34 -3.31
C VAL A 96 22.82 -23.46 -4.83
N PRO A 97 22.81 -24.70 -5.41
CA PRO A 97 22.88 -25.99 -4.77
C PRO A 97 24.31 -26.55 -4.62
N ASP A 98 25.36 -25.83 -4.97
CA ASP A 98 26.72 -26.39 -5.10
C ASP A 98 27.29 -26.92 -3.78
N ALA A 99 27.16 -26.12 -2.71
CA ALA A 99 27.69 -26.49 -1.39
C ALA A 99 26.59 -27.01 -0.43
N TYR A 100 25.35 -26.65 -0.67
CA TYR A 100 24.21 -27.03 0.15
C TYR A 100 23.06 -27.51 -0.75
N PRO A 101 22.44 -28.66 -0.46
CA PRO A 101 21.40 -29.22 -1.33
C PRO A 101 20.09 -28.42 -1.34
N THR A 102 19.84 -27.66 -0.27
CA THR A 102 18.64 -26.83 -0.09
C THR A 102 18.97 -25.44 0.43
N ILE A 103 18.11 -24.47 0.17
CA ILE A 103 18.26 -23.10 0.66
C ILE A 103 18.18 -23.08 2.19
N GLN A 104 17.22 -23.83 2.78
CA GLN A 104 17.07 -23.88 4.23
C GLN A 104 18.33 -24.44 4.91
N ALA A 105 18.94 -25.49 4.36
CA ALA A 105 20.17 -26.04 4.91
C ALA A 105 21.32 -25.03 4.90
N ALA A 106 21.41 -24.19 3.88
CA ALA A 106 22.40 -23.12 3.82
C ALA A 106 22.10 -22.03 4.85
N ILE A 107 20.83 -21.62 5.02
CA ILE A 107 20.42 -20.64 6.06
C ILE A 107 20.74 -21.18 7.46
N ASP A 108 20.45 -22.44 7.75
CA ASP A 108 20.68 -23.07 9.05
C ASP A 108 22.18 -23.10 9.38
N ALA A 109 23.02 -23.38 8.39
CA ALA A 109 24.48 -23.43 8.53
C ALA A 109 25.11 -22.02 8.62
N ALA A 110 24.46 -20.98 8.06
CA ALA A 110 24.99 -19.62 8.03
C ALA A 110 25.08 -19.01 9.43
N LYS A 111 26.01 -18.09 9.62
CA LYS A 111 26.18 -17.21 10.80
C LYS A 111 25.78 -15.79 10.42
N SER A 112 25.51 -14.99 11.43
CA SER A 112 25.29 -13.55 11.23
C SER A 112 26.46 -12.92 10.48
N GLY A 113 26.17 -12.14 9.44
CA GLY A 113 27.13 -11.60 8.49
C GLY A 113 27.38 -12.45 7.24
N ASP A 114 26.98 -13.72 7.22
CA ASP A 114 27.14 -14.59 6.05
C ASP A 114 26.10 -14.30 4.97
N VAL A 115 26.40 -14.72 3.74
CA VAL A 115 25.57 -14.57 2.55
C VAL A 115 25.22 -15.94 1.97
N VAL A 116 23.95 -16.27 1.91
CA VAL A 116 23.45 -17.44 1.18
C VAL A 116 23.17 -17.03 -0.25
N VAL A 117 23.91 -17.54 -1.21
CA VAL A 117 23.80 -17.25 -2.64
C VAL A 117 23.08 -18.38 -3.33
N VAL A 118 21.93 -18.08 -3.93
CA VAL A 118 21.08 -19.06 -4.60
C VAL A 118 21.21 -18.90 -6.11
N LYS A 119 21.67 -19.96 -6.78
CA LYS A 119 21.76 -19.99 -8.24
C LYS A 119 20.39 -19.96 -8.90
N ALA A 120 20.38 -19.57 -10.18
CA ALA A 120 19.17 -19.59 -11.00
C ALA A 120 18.51 -20.98 -10.99
N GLY A 121 17.19 -21.01 -10.75
CA GLY A 121 16.40 -22.24 -10.65
C GLY A 121 15.07 -22.03 -9.98
N THR A 122 14.26 -23.08 -9.93
CA THR A 122 12.99 -23.09 -9.20
C THR A 122 13.11 -24.00 -7.98
N TYR A 123 12.84 -23.42 -6.82
CA TYR A 123 12.95 -24.06 -5.51
C TYR A 123 11.58 -24.13 -4.87
N PHE A 124 11.25 -25.28 -4.29
CA PHE A 124 9.93 -25.54 -3.70
C PHE A 124 9.99 -25.59 -2.17
N GLU A 125 10.77 -24.70 -1.59
CA GLU A 125 11.00 -24.64 -0.15
C GLU A 125 10.25 -23.46 0.48
N GLN A 126 9.68 -23.68 1.67
CA GLN A 126 9.23 -22.62 2.56
C GLN A 126 10.38 -22.33 3.54
N LEU A 127 10.84 -21.09 3.58
CA LEU A 127 12.06 -20.69 4.27
C LEU A 127 11.77 -19.99 5.59
N VAL A 128 12.56 -20.29 6.61
CA VAL A 128 12.63 -19.53 7.87
C VAL A 128 13.98 -18.83 7.92
N MET A 129 13.94 -17.50 8.00
CA MET A 129 15.14 -16.70 8.00
C MET A 129 15.85 -16.73 9.36
N LYS A 130 17.16 -16.47 9.34
CA LYS A 130 18.03 -16.42 10.51
C LYS A 130 18.64 -15.04 10.65
N ASP A 131 18.78 -14.56 11.88
CA ASP A 131 19.24 -13.20 12.15
C ASP A 131 20.61 -12.90 11.56
N GLY A 132 20.72 -11.74 10.90
CA GLY A 132 21.93 -11.26 10.28
C GLY A 132 22.37 -12.02 9.02
N VAL A 133 21.56 -12.94 8.49
CA VAL A 133 21.86 -13.67 7.25
C VAL A 133 21.28 -12.94 6.06
N LYS A 134 22.08 -12.76 5.00
CA LYS A 134 21.59 -12.28 3.70
C LYS A 134 21.32 -13.45 2.77
N LEU A 135 20.08 -13.60 2.34
CA LEU A 135 19.66 -14.51 1.27
C LEU A 135 19.58 -13.72 -0.04
N VAL A 136 20.39 -14.08 -1.02
CA VAL A 136 20.49 -13.37 -2.30
C VAL A 136 20.46 -14.33 -3.46
N SER A 137 19.73 -13.98 -4.52
CA SER A 137 19.84 -14.68 -5.80
C SER A 137 21.20 -14.41 -6.46
N GLU A 138 21.68 -15.32 -7.29
CA GLU A 138 23.00 -15.23 -7.93
C GLU A 138 23.23 -13.86 -8.58
N THR A 139 24.40 -13.26 -8.28
CA THR A 139 24.71 -11.87 -8.63
C THR A 139 25.25 -11.66 -10.05
N GLY A 140 25.45 -12.71 -10.84
CA GLY A 140 26.13 -12.63 -12.15
C GLY A 140 25.43 -11.81 -13.25
N THR A 141 24.26 -11.21 -12.99
CA THR A 141 23.47 -10.51 -13.99
C THR A 141 22.69 -9.35 -13.39
N ASP A 142 23.36 -8.28 -13.03
CA ASP A 142 22.70 -7.03 -12.63
C ASP A 142 21.92 -6.41 -13.80
N GLY A 143 20.91 -5.62 -13.47
CA GLY A 143 20.00 -4.95 -14.41
C GLY A 143 18.60 -5.56 -14.44
N ASP A 144 17.78 -4.98 -15.27
CA ASP A 144 16.39 -5.37 -15.45
C ASP A 144 16.20 -6.20 -16.71
N GLU A 145 15.15 -6.99 -16.72
CA GLU A 145 14.68 -7.75 -17.88
C GLU A 145 13.20 -7.43 -18.12
N LEU A 146 12.84 -7.26 -19.40
CA LEU A 146 11.44 -7.10 -19.79
C LEU A 146 10.79 -8.48 -19.92
N VAL A 147 9.86 -8.79 -19.04
CA VAL A 147 9.20 -10.10 -18.97
C VAL A 147 7.73 -9.94 -19.34
N PRO A 148 7.22 -10.70 -20.33
CA PRO A 148 5.79 -10.80 -20.57
C PRO A 148 5.09 -11.49 -19.40
N VAL A 149 4.14 -10.82 -18.78
CA VAL A 149 3.33 -11.36 -17.69
C VAL A 149 1.87 -11.01 -17.98
N GLU A 150 1.02 -12.00 -18.19
CA GLU A 150 -0.45 -11.85 -18.34
C GLU A 150 -0.89 -10.75 -19.32
N GLY A 151 -0.20 -10.60 -20.43
CA GLY A 151 -0.52 -9.61 -21.47
C GLY A 151 0.10 -8.21 -21.25
N ALA A 152 0.80 -8.02 -20.15
CA ALA A 152 1.65 -6.86 -19.90
C ALA A 152 3.13 -7.21 -20.05
N VAL A 153 3.99 -6.19 -20.20
CA VAL A 153 5.44 -6.36 -20.17
C VAL A 153 5.95 -5.65 -18.92
N LEU A 154 6.43 -6.43 -17.96
CA LEU A 154 6.98 -5.92 -16.71
C LEU A 154 8.50 -5.78 -16.81
N ARG A 155 9.02 -4.76 -16.17
CA ARG A 155 10.47 -4.58 -15.98
C ARG A 155 10.84 -5.17 -14.62
N LEU A 156 11.38 -6.39 -14.61
CA LEU A 156 11.75 -7.10 -13.40
C LEU A 156 13.26 -7.09 -13.20
N PRO A 157 13.74 -7.05 -11.95
CA PRO A 157 15.15 -7.32 -11.66
C PRO A 157 15.53 -8.69 -12.24
N ARG A 158 16.55 -8.74 -13.08
CA ARG A 158 16.95 -9.98 -13.78
C ARG A 158 17.22 -11.12 -12.82
N ARG A 159 17.76 -10.84 -11.65
CA ARG A 159 17.99 -11.83 -10.57
C ARG A 159 16.66 -12.46 -10.09
N ALA A 160 15.62 -11.66 -9.90
CA ALA A 160 14.31 -12.15 -9.50
C ALA A 160 13.69 -13.06 -10.57
N VAL A 161 13.86 -12.75 -11.85
CA VAL A 161 13.31 -13.56 -12.96
C VAL A 161 13.82 -15.00 -12.96
N ARG A 162 15.07 -15.21 -12.56
CA ARG A 162 15.77 -16.49 -12.73
C ARG A 162 15.82 -17.35 -11.48
N THR A 163 15.58 -16.78 -10.30
CA THR A 163 15.62 -17.51 -9.04
C THR A 163 14.25 -17.44 -8.38
N ILE A 164 13.55 -18.59 -8.38
CA ILE A 164 12.12 -18.66 -8.09
C ILE A 164 11.89 -19.54 -6.85
N LEU A 165 11.19 -19.01 -5.87
CA LEU A 165 10.57 -19.75 -4.76
C LEU A 165 9.11 -20.00 -5.13
N ASP A 166 8.77 -21.24 -5.44
CA ASP A 166 7.46 -21.65 -5.94
C ASP A 166 6.70 -22.50 -4.90
N GLY A 167 5.62 -21.92 -4.37
CA GLY A 167 4.79 -22.54 -3.34
C GLY A 167 3.80 -23.57 -3.86
N SER A 168 3.78 -23.90 -5.15
CA SER A 168 2.79 -24.86 -5.72
C SER A 168 2.83 -26.25 -5.12
N LYS A 169 3.92 -26.61 -4.43
CA LYS A 169 4.07 -27.86 -3.68
C LYS A 169 4.02 -27.67 -2.17
N ALA A 170 3.77 -26.44 -1.69
CA ALA A 170 3.66 -26.19 -0.26
C ALA A 170 2.37 -26.80 0.29
N GLU A 171 2.47 -27.41 1.45
CA GLU A 171 1.29 -27.82 2.19
C GLU A 171 0.58 -26.61 2.79
N ALA A 172 -0.75 -26.72 3.00
CA ALA A 172 -1.50 -25.71 3.71
C ALA A 172 -0.96 -25.57 5.14
N SER A 173 -0.22 -24.51 5.39
CA SER A 173 0.42 -24.26 6.67
C SER A 173 0.30 -22.77 7.01
N PRO A 174 0.43 -22.37 8.28
CA PRO A 174 0.50 -20.96 8.65
C PRO A 174 1.79 -20.26 8.21
N ARG A 175 2.67 -20.95 7.49
CA ARG A 175 3.95 -20.42 7.00
C ARG A 175 3.80 -19.76 5.65
N GLY A 176 4.50 -18.64 5.48
CA GLY A 176 4.73 -18.03 4.17
C GLY A 176 5.74 -18.82 3.34
N MET A 177 6.01 -18.34 2.14
CA MET A 177 7.16 -18.82 1.39
C MET A 177 8.46 -18.40 2.06
N ILE A 178 8.47 -17.23 2.70
CA ILE A 178 9.57 -16.76 3.56
C ILE A 178 8.98 -16.22 4.86
N ASP A 179 9.42 -16.77 5.97
CA ASP A 179 9.05 -16.32 7.31
C ASP A 179 10.21 -15.59 7.99
N PHE A 180 9.92 -14.39 8.48
CA PHE A 180 10.74 -13.67 9.44
C PHE A 180 10.04 -13.69 10.79
N THR A 181 10.69 -14.29 11.78
CA THR A 181 10.14 -14.45 13.13
C THR A 181 10.72 -13.43 14.10
N ASN A 182 10.20 -13.41 15.32
CA ASN A 182 10.50 -12.43 16.34
C ASN A 182 12.02 -12.17 16.54
N GLY A 183 12.35 -10.90 16.67
CA GLY A 183 13.67 -10.43 17.03
C GLY A 183 14.68 -10.33 15.88
N LEU A 184 14.33 -10.76 14.66
CA LEU A 184 15.23 -10.60 13.52
C LEU A 184 15.41 -9.12 13.17
N GLY A 185 16.67 -8.70 13.09
CA GLY A 185 17.04 -7.30 12.85
C GLY A 185 17.16 -6.95 11.37
N ARG A 186 17.53 -5.68 11.11
CA ARG A 186 17.65 -5.08 9.77
C ARG A 186 18.79 -5.68 8.92
N HIS A 187 19.72 -6.37 9.55
CA HIS A 187 20.76 -7.10 8.84
C HIS A 187 20.28 -8.46 8.27
N THR A 188 19.04 -8.85 8.53
CA THR A 188 18.42 -10.01 7.89
C THR A 188 17.81 -9.55 6.57
N VAL A 189 18.34 -10.05 5.45
CA VAL A 189 18.03 -9.51 4.13
C VAL A 189 17.57 -10.61 3.18
N VAL A 190 16.53 -10.32 2.37
CA VAL A 190 16.15 -11.10 1.18
C VAL A 190 16.20 -10.19 -0.04
N ASP A 191 16.96 -10.61 -1.07
CA ASP A 191 17.29 -9.77 -2.21
C ASP A 191 17.23 -10.55 -3.54
N GLY A 192 16.25 -10.22 -4.37
CA GLY A 192 16.22 -10.62 -5.78
C GLY A 192 15.56 -11.97 -6.09
N PHE A 193 14.40 -12.30 -5.52
CA PHE A 193 13.67 -13.56 -5.79
C PHE A 193 12.29 -13.31 -6.42
N THR A 194 11.86 -14.22 -7.29
CA THR A 194 10.42 -14.43 -7.52
C THR A 194 9.86 -15.32 -6.42
N ILE A 195 8.76 -14.88 -5.79
CA ILE A 195 8.08 -15.58 -4.69
C ILE A 195 6.62 -15.74 -5.09
N ARG A 196 6.18 -16.97 -5.35
CA ARG A 196 4.87 -17.18 -5.99
C ARG A 196 4.16 -18.46 -5.61
N ASN A 197 2.88 -18.54 -5.99
CA ASN A 197 2.06 -19.75 -6.00
C ASN A 197 1.84 -20.39 -4.63
N LEU A 198 1.96 -19.63 -3.52
CA LEU A 198 1.51 -20.16 -2.24
C LEU A 198 0.00 -20.45 -2.33
N PRO A 199 -0.46 -21.68 -1.97
CA PRO A 199 -1.87 -22.05 -2.10
C PRO A 199 -2.82 -21.09 -1.36
N LYS A 200 -4.02 -20.89 -1.89
CA LYS A 200 -5.10 -20.16 -1.21
C LYS A 200 -5.38 -20.79 0.14
N GLN A 201 -5.47 -19.98 1.16
CA GLN A 201 -5.80 -20.40 2.52
C GLN A 201 -7.12 -19.78 2.94
N ASN A 202 -7.87 -20.54 3.72
CA ASN A 202 -9.09 -20.04 4.32
C ASN A 202 -8.75 -18.92 5.32
N HIS A 203 -9.28 -17.71 5.12
CA HIS A 203 -9.08 -16.54 6.02
C HIS A 203 -9.54 -16.79 7.46
N HIS A 204 -10.35 -17.80 7.71
CA HIS A 204 -10.77 -18.19 9.06
C HIS A 204 -9.71 -18.98 9.84
N LEU A 205 -8.57 -19.30 9.23
CA LEU A 205 -7.47 -19.94 9.95
C LEU A 205 -6.69 -18.90 10.77
N PRO A 206 -6.25 -19.28 11.99
CA PRO A 206 -5.62 -18.36 12.94
C PRO A 206 -4.26 -17.79 12.51
N ALA A 207 -3.71 -18.19 11.39
CA ALA A 207 -2.49 -17.63 10.84
C ALA A 207 -2.58 -17.61 9.32
N HIS A 208 -2.69 -16.43 8.75
CA HIS A 208 -2.64 -16.25 7.30
C HIS A 208 -1.19 -16.42 6.83
N ALA A 209 -0.97 -17.33 5.88
CA ALA A 209 0.31 -17.44 5.21
C ALA A 209 0.34 -16.41 4.09
N HIS A 210 1.25 -15.48 4.17
CA HIS A 210 1.53 -14.50 3.11
C HIS A 210 2.67 -15.02 2.20
N GLY A 211 2.83 -14.46 1.03
CA GLY A 211 4.02 -14.72 0.23
C GLY A 211 5.29 -14.52 1.06
N VAL A 212 5.38 -13.37 1.75
CA VAL A 212 6.41 -13.07 2.75
C VAL A 212 5.74 -12.67 4.06
N ASN A 213 6.03 -13.39 5.14
CA ASN A 213 5.56 -13.09 6.49
C ASN A 213 6.64 -12.38 7.29
N VAL A 214 6.32 -11.22 7.83
CA VAL A 214 7.15 -10.52 8.82
C VAL A 214 6.37 -10.40 10.13
N ARG A 215 6.86 -11.02 11.20
CA ARG A 215 6.19 -11.04 12.51
C ARG A 215 7.18 -10.69 13.61
N GLY A 216 7.04 -9.50 14.19
CA GLY A 216 7.94 -9.01 15.24
C GLY A 216 9.40 -8.97 14.80
N ALA A 217 9.64 -8.62 13.57
CA ALA A 217 10.97 -8.59 12.96
C ALA A 217 11.13 -7.33 12.09
N SER A 218 12.36 -6.92 11.85
CA SER A 218 12.68 -5.72 11.10
C SER A 218 13.67 -5.99 9.95
N PRO A 219 13.40 -6.95 9.05
CA PRO A 219 14.29 -7.31 7.96
C PRO A 219 14.30 -6.28 6.82
N VAL A 220 15.17 -6.52 5.83
CA VAL A 220 15.12 -5.89 4.52
C VAL A 220 14.63 -6.89 3.47
N ILE A 221 13.58 -6.53 2.73
CA ILE A 221 13.02 -7.30 1.61
C ILE A 221 13.12 -6.42 0.38
N MET A 222 13.95 -6.81 -0.59
CA MET A 222 14.20 -5.93 -1.73
C MET A 222 14.37 -6.66 -3.05
N ASN A 223 14.08 -5.94 -4.16
CA ASN A 223 14.26 -6.40 -5.54
C ASN A 223 13.52 -7.71 -5.86
N CYS A 224 12.46 -8.03 -5.15
CA CYS A 224 11.69 -9.25 -5.34
C CYS A 224 10.47 -9.03 -6.23
N TYR A 225 10.04 -10.09 -6.90
CA TYR A 225 8.76 -10.17 -7.57
C TYR A 225 7.85 -11.14 -6.80
N VAL A 226 6.85 -10.60 -6.09
CA VAL A 226 5.98 -11.35 -5.19
C VAL A 226 4.58 -11.42 -5.80
N HIS A 227 4.16 -12.60 -6.28
CA HIS A 227 2.91 -12.66 -7.04
C HIS A 227 2.17 -14.00 -6.92
N HIS A 228 0.85 -14.00 -7.19
CA HIS A 228 -0.02 -15.18 -7.20
C HIS A 228 0.04 -16.00 -5.90
N ASN A 229 0.26 -15.33 -4.77
CA ASN A 229 0.18 -15.99 -3.48
C ASN A 229 -1.26 -15.97 -2.96
N GLY A 230 -1.66 -17.07 -2.33
CA GLY A 230 -3.04 -17.32 -1.91
C GLY A 230 -3.55 -16.46 -0.75
N SER A 231 -2.85 -15.39 -0.40
CA SER A 231 -3.18 -14.36 0.57
C SER A 231 -2.43 -13.07 0.21
N THR A 232 -2.14 -12.20 1.19
CA THR A 232 -1.32 -11.00 1.03
C THR A 232 0.07 -11.33 0.47
N GLY A 233 0.58 -10.50 -0.44
CA GLY A 233 1.93 -10.67 -0.99
C GLY A 233 3.00 -10.54 0.10
N ILE A 234 3.08 -9.39 0.77
CA ILE A 234 4.02 -9.15 1.89
C ILE A 234 3.21 -8.66 3.10
N GLY A 235 3.18 -9.43 4.18
CA GLY A 235 2.50 -9.09 5.42
C GLY A 235 3.47 -8.69 6.53
N ASN A 236 3.25 -7.54 7.15
CA ASN A 236 4.06 -7.01 8.25
C ASN A 236 3.22 -6.82 9.51
N HIS A 237 3.64 -7.43 10.60
CA HIS A 237 2.92 -7.43 11.89
C HIS A 237 3.89 -7.35 13.06
N ALA A 238 3.60 -6.56 14.08
CA ALA A 238 4.23 -6.73 15.39
C ALA A 238 3.77 -8.04 16.05
N THR A 239 4.46 -8.50 17.07
CA THR A 239 4.03 -9.64 17.87
C THR A 239 3.60 -9.23 19.28
N PHE A 240 2.81 -10.10 19.91
CA PHE A 240 2.16 -9.84 21.18
C PHE A 240 2.58 -10.89 22.20
N ARG A 241 2.52 -10.52 23.48
CA ARG A 241 2.93 -11.35 24.62
C ARG A 241 2.23 -12.71 24.67
N ASP A 242 1.01 -12.78 24.16
CA ASP A 242 0.17 -13.97 24.12
C ASP A 242 0.05 -14.59 22.71
N ALA A 243 1.06 -14.39 21.85
CA ALA A 243 1.04 -14.83 20.46
C ALA A 243 0.78 -16.35 20.29
N GLY A 244 1.06 -17.16 21.30
CA GLY A 244 0.75 -18.59 21.30
C GLY A 244 -0.70 -18.93 21.59
N GLN A 245 -1.51 -17.98 22.07
CA GLN A 245 -2.93 -18.22 22.37
C GLN A 245 -3.78 -18.17 21.09
N PRO A 246 -4.96 -18.81 21.09
CA PRO A 246 -5.92 -18.64 20.00
C PRO A 246 -6.20 -17.16 19.74
N ILE A 247 -6.34 -16.77 18.50
CA ILE A 247 -6.64 -15.37 18.13
C ILE A 247 -7.79 -14.83 18.96
N ALA A 248 -8.78 -15.67 19.20
CA ALA A 248 -9.97 -15.37 19.97
C ALA A 248 -9.73 -14.86 21.40
N THR A 249 -8.62 -15.10 21.98
CA THR A 249 -8.30 -14.77 23.35
C THR A 249 -7.11 -13.82 23.48
N ARG A 250 -6.51 -13.40 22.35
CA ARG A 250 -5.33 -12.51 22.35
C ARG A 250 -5.72 -11.09 22.73
N ASP A 251 -4.88 -10.48 23.52
CA ASP A 251 -4.97 -9.06 23.84
C ASP A 251 -4.07 -8.24 22.90
N PHE A 252 -4.68 -7.65 21.89
CA PHE A 252 -4.00 -6.88 20.86
C PHE A 252 -3.74 -5.40 21.24
N ARG A 253 -3.85 -5.01 22.50
CA ARG A 253 -3.51 -3.65 22.92
C ARG A 253 -2.01 -3.37 22.79
N ARG A 254 -1.65 -2.12 22.45
CA ARG A 254 -0.25 -1.68 22.28
C ARG A 254 0.65 -2.06 23.48
N ALA A 255 0.12 -2.06 24.69
CA ALA A 255 0.85 -2.44 25.90
C ALA A 255 1.33 -3.91 25.92
N ASN A 256 0.78 -4.76 25.06
CA ASN A 256 1.15 -6.18 24.94
C ASN A 256 2.04 -6.49 23.73
N VAL A 257 2.41 -5.48 22.95
CA VAL A 257 3.42 -5.65 21.89
C VAL A 257 4.76 -5.99 22.53
N VAL A 258 5.34 -7.11 22.09
CA VAL A 258 6.65 -7.60 22.56
C VAL A 258 7.74 -7.22 21.59
N ASP A 259 7.54 -7.55 20.30
CA ASP A 259 8.48 -7.20 19.25
C ASP A 259 7.76 -6.35 18.22
N GLY A 260 8.32 -5.18 17.93
CA GLY A 260 7.92 -4.31 16.85
C GLY A 260 8.26 -4.91 15.49
N SER A 261 7.77 -4.30 14.43
CA SER A 261 8.03 -4.72 13.06
C SER A 261 8.26 -3.49 12.20
N GLU A 262 9.54 -3.17 11.99
CA GLU A 262 10.02 -2.02 11.21
C GLU A 262 10.76 -2.47 9.96
N ALA A 263 10.21 -3.44 9.23
CA ALA A 263 10.82 -3.95 8.01
C ALA A 263 11.04 -2.86 6.96
N VAL A 264 12.08 -3.00 6.16
CA VAL A 264 12.28 -2.22 4.94
C VAL A 264 11.83 -3.05 3.75
N ILE A 265 10.73 -2.65 3.13
CA ILE A 265 10.15 -3.27 1.94
C ILE A 265 10.45 -2.33 0.77
N TRP A 266 11.50 -2.64 -0.01
CA TRP A 266 12.03 -1.71 -1.00
C TRP A 266 12.19 -2.30 -2.38
N ASN A 267 11.77 -1.52 -3.40
CA ASN A 267 11.96 -1.85 -4.83
C ASN A 267 11.47 -3.25 -5.21
N ASN A 268 10.35 -3.68 -4.61
CA ASN A 268 9.70 -4.93 -4.98
C ASN A 268 8.56 -4.67 -5.97
N ILE A 269 8.26 -5.66 -6.77
CA ILE A 269 7.03 -5.72 -7.56
C ILE A 269 6.10 -6.72 -6.87
N VAL A 270 4.93 -6.26 -6.46
CA VAL A 270 3.97 -7.05 -5.69
C VAL A 270 2.63 -7.08 -6.42
N ALA A 271 2.33 -8.19 -7.08
CA ALA A 271 1.23 -8.23 -8.04
C ALA A 271 0.38 -9.48 -7.97
N SER A 272 -0.89 -9.38 -8.33
CA SER A 272 -1.80 -10.52 -8.52
C SER A 272 -1.84 -11.48 -7.33
N ASN A 273 -1.76 -10.97 -6.09
CA ASN A 273 -1.93 -11.77 -4.89
C ASN A 273 -3.41 -11.80 -4.48
N PHE A 274 -3.85 -12.90 -3.87
CA PHE A 274 -5.22 -13.10 -3.41
C PHE A 274 -5.48 -12.41 -2.06
N GLY A 275 -5.21 -11.16 -1.97
CA GLY A 275 -5.36 -10.33 -0.80
C GLY A 275 -4.69 -8.99 -1.03
N LEU A 276 -4.19 -8.36 0.03
CA LEU A 276 -3.40 -7.14 -0.08
C LEU A 276 -2.12 -7.40 -0.88
N GLY A 277 -1.67 -6.42 -1.66
CA GLY A 277 -0.29 -6.46 -2.14
C GLY A 277 0.68 -6.41 -0.96
N ILE A 278 0.63 -5.31 -0.19
CA ILE A 278 1.42 -5.14 1.05
C ILE A 278 0.46 -4.82 2.20
N GLY A 279 0.54 -5.60 3.27
CA GLY A 279 -0.24 -5.45 4.49
C GLY A 279 0.60 -4.94 5.66
N CYS A 280 0.22 -3.79 6.25
CA CYS A 280 0.83 -3.23 7.45
C CYS A 280 -0.18 -3.32 8.58
N ASN A 281 0.02 -4.21 9.55
CA ASN A 281 -0.98 -4.52 10.54
C ASN A 281 -0.41 -4.53 11.97
N HIS A 282 -1.30 -4.46 12.95
CA HIS A 282 -0.99 -4.76 14.35
C HIS A 282 0.23 -4.02 14.88
N TYR A 283 0.18 -2.67 14.86
CA TYR A 283 1.28 -1.80 15.33
C TYR A 283 2.62 -1.96 14.59
N GLY A 284 2.63 -2.63 13.44
CA GLY A 284 3.81 -2.63 12.59
C GLY A 284 4.07 -1.25 11.99
N ALA A 285 5.33 -0.86 11.91
CA ALA A 285 5.77 0.43 11.37
C ALA A 285 6.82 0.25 10.25
N PRO A 286 6.52 -0.52 9.19
CA PRO A 286 7.48 -0.77 8.12
C PRO A 286 7.73 0.48 7.27
N TRP A 287 8.90 0.51 6.65
CA TRP A 287 9.26 1.40 5.57
C TRP A 287 8.89 0.72 4.24
N VAL A 288 7.81 1.18 3.61
CA VAL A 288 7.34 0.67 2.30
C VAL A 288 7.77 1.68 1.24
N ILE A 289 8.88 1.43 0.57
CA ILE A 289 9.58 2.43 -0.25
C ILE A 289 9.76 1.96 -1.68
N GLY A 290 9.34 2.77 -2.67
CA GLY A 290 9.66 2.56 -4.08
C GLY A 290 9.20 1.24 -4.67
N ASN A 291 8.15 0.62 -4.14
CA ASN A 291 7.59 -0.61 -4.68
C ASN A 291 6.58 -0.31 -5.80
N GLU A 292 6.40 -1.26 -6.70
CA GLU A 292 5.30 -1.28 -7.66
C GLU A 292 4.27 -2.33 -7.20
N VAL A 293 3.01 -1.89 -6.97
CA VAL A 293 1.97 -2.73 -6.35
C VAL A 293 0.70 -2.69 -7.19
N PHE A 294 0.32 -3.83 -7.82
CA PHE A 294 -0.81 -3.83 -8.75
C PHE A 294 -1.52 -5.19 -8.88
N GLY A 295 -2.75 -5.16 -9.40
CA GLY A 295 -3.52 -6.35 -9.73
C GLY A 295 -3.85 -7.24 -8.53
N ASN A 296 -3.74 -6.75 -7.30
CA ASN A 296 -4.05 -7.54 -6.11
C ASN A 296 -5.56 -7.49 -5.85
N ASP A 297 -6.14 -8.66 -5.54
CA ASP A 297 -7.59 -8.82 -5.38
C ASP A 297 -7.91 -10.08 -4.57
N ASP A 298 -8.89 -9.98 -3.67
CA ASP A 298 -9.45 -11.11 -2.92
C ASP A 298 -10.99 -11.24 -3.04
N THR A 299 -11.58 -10.57 -4.02
CA THR A 299 -13.03 -10.61 -4.25
C THR A 299 -13.59 -12.03 -4.34
N ASP A 300 -12.77 -13.01 -4.73
CA ASP A 300 -13.15 -14.41 -4.80
C ASP A 300 -13.34 -15.07 -3.42
N LEU A 301 -12.83 -14.48 -2.34
CA LEU A 301 -12.82 -15.07 -1.01
C LEU A 301 -13.94 -14.55 -0.10
N ASP A 302 -14.08 -13.24 -0.02
CA ASP A 302 -15.11 -12.61 0.83
C ASP A 302 -15.96 -11.55 0.10
N GLY A 303 -15.69 -11.32 -1.18
CA GLY A 303 -16.40 -10.35 -2.01
C GLY A 303 -15.96 -8.91 -1.79
N SER A 304 -14.96 -8.65 -0.95
CA SER A 304 -14.48 -7.30 -0.64
C SER A 304 -13.22 -6.97 -1.44
N PRO A 305 -13.26 -5.96 -2.32
CA PRO A 305 -12.08 -5.59 -3.09
C PRO A 305 -10.98 -5.03 -2.17
N THR A 306 -9.78 -5.62 -2.22
CA THR A 306 -8.65 -5.22 -1.39
C THR A 306 -7.80 -4.12 -2.01
N PRO A 307 -7.21 -3.22 -1.21
CA PRO A 307 -6.26 -2.22 -1.68
C PRO A 307 -4.89 -2.82 -2.02
N GLY A 308 -4.12 -2.10 -2.82
CA GLY A 308 -2.72 -2.45 -3.07
C GLY A 308 -1.89 -2.45 -1.80
N ILE A 309 -1.98 -1.37 -1.00
CA ILE A 309 -1.34 -1.25 0.31
C ILE A 309 -2.42 -1.03 1.37
N GLY A 310 -2.57 -1.99 2.28
CA GLY A 310 -3.54 -1.95 3.38
C GLY A 310 -2.88 -1.71 4.74
N ILE A 311 -3.46 -0.83 5.55
CA ILE A 311 -2.92 -0.39 6.83
C ILE A 311 -4.01 -0.56 7.89
N LYS A 312 -3.78 -1.38 8.91
CA LYS A 312 -4.80 -1.73 9.91
C LYS A 312 -4.24 -1.78 11.33
N HIS A 313 -5.13 -1.68 12.31
CA HIS A 313 -4.86 -2.07 13.70
C HIS A 313 -3.66 -1.36 14.33
N GLY A 314 -3.69 -0.03 14.34
CA GLY A 314 -2.65 0.78 14.99
C GLY A 314 -1.31 0.79 14.28
N ALA A 315 -1.25 0.32 13.04
CA ALA A 315 -0.01 0.36 12.27
C ALA A 315 0.37 1.79 11.87
N ALA A 316 1.68 2.06 11.86
CA ALA A 316 2.25 3.37 11.55
C ALA A 316 3.33 3.29 10.45
N PRO A 317 3.03 2.77 9.26
CA PRO A 317 4.03 2.63 8.22
C PRO A 317 4.45 3.96 7.61
N HIS A 318 5.68 3.99 7.09
CA HIS A 318 6.17 5.01 6.18
C HIS A 318 6.02 4.52 4.73
N VAL A 319 4.98 4.99 4.03
CA VAL A 319 4.66 4.62 2.65
C VAL A 319 5.17 5.70 1.72
N PHE A 320 6.30 5.46 1.04
CA PHE A 320 7.05 6.50 0.37
C PHE A 320 7.46 6.13 -1.06
N GLY A 321 7.13 6.99 -2.04
CA GLY A 321 7.60 6.87 -3.41
C GLY A 321 7.17 5.59 -4.14
N ASN A 322 6.08 4.93 -3.74
CA ASN A 322 5.58 3.72 -4.40
C ASN A 322 4.73 4.07 -5.62
N PHE A 323 4.68 3.15 -6.57
CA PHE A 323 3.71 3.15 -7.66
C PHE A 323 2.61 2.11 -7.38
N VAL A 324 1.39 2.58 -7.13
CA VAL A 324 0.26 1.71 -6.74
C VAL A 324 -0.87 1.85 -7.75
N HIS A 325 -1.16 0.78 -8.50
CA HIS A 325 -2.10 0.89 -9.62
C HIS A 325 -2.89 -0.41 -9.88
N ASP A 326 -4.02 -0.28 -10.55
CA ASP A 326 -4.83 -1.40 -11.04
C ASP A 326 -5.16 -2.48 -9.98
N ASN A 327 -5.25 -2.12 -8.69
CA ASN A 327 -5.74 -3.01 -7.65
C ASN A 327 -7.26 -2.97 -7.57
N ALA A 328 -7.90 -4.05 -7.14
CA ALA A 328 -9.36 -4.19 -7.14
C ALA A 328 -10.06 -3.18 -6.20
N GLY A 329 -9.48 -2.92 -5.04
CA GLY A 329 -9.94 -1.92 -4.09
C GLY A 329 -9.39 -0.52 -4.38
N GLY A 330 -8.92 0.17 -3.36
CA GLY A 330 -8.18 1.43 -3.54
C GLY A 330 -6.69 1.19 -3.72
N GLY A 331 -5.92 2.27 -3.83
CA GLY A 331 -4.47 2.18 -3.91
C GLY A 331 -3.85 1.98 -2.54
N ILE A 332 -3.89 3.02 -1.70
CA ILE A 332 -3.33 3.02 -0.33
C ILE A 332 -4.45 3.34 0.64
N GLN A 333 -4.72 2.45 1.58
CA GLN A 333 -5.86 2.61 2.48
C GLN A 333 -5.53 2.27 3.93
N THR A 334 -6.01 3.13 4.87
CA THR A 334 -6.24 2.65 6.22
C THR A 334 -7.60 1.96 6.24
N GLN A 335 -7.64 0.79 6.85
CA GLN A 335 -8.87 0.04 7.05
C GLN A 335 -9.17 -0.02 8.55
N VAL A 336 -10.42 0.15 8.89
CA VAL A 336 -10.89 -0.14 10.26
C VAL A 336 -10.80 -1.64 10.46
N GLY A 337 -10.39 -2.06 11.65
CA GLY A 337 -10.43 -3.47 11.99
C GLY A 337 -11.84 -4.02 11.79
N GLU A 338 -11.93 -5.12 11.08
CA GLU A 338 -13.19 -5.86 11.01
C GLU A 338 -13.56 -6.33 12.41
N LYS A 339 -14.85 -6.31 12.74
CA LYS A 339 -15.39 -7.05 13.86
C LYS A 339 -15.31 -8.55 13.56
N ALA A 340 -14.12 -9.11 13.61
CA ALA A 340 -13.95 -10.55 13.59
C ALA A 340 -14.31 -11.11 14.95
N GLY A 341 -15.60 -11.23 15.28
CA GLY A 341 -16.07 -11.74 16.56
C GLY A 341 -15.74 -10.81 17.74
N ALA A 342 -15.17 -11.33 18.84
CA ALA A 342 -14.85 -10.59 20.06
C ALA A 342 -13.58 -9.70 19.96
N PHE A 343 -12.98 -9.56 18.75
CA PHE A 343 -11.66 -8.92 18.59
C PHE A 343 -11.74 -7.63 17.80
N GLU A 344 -12.14 -6.57 18.43
CA GLU A 344 -11.96 -5.22 17.92
C GLU A 344 -10.60 -4.69 18.37
N ILE A 345 -9.60 -4.66 17.48
CA ILE A 345 -8.43 -3.83 17.67
C ILE A 345 -8.83 -2.44 17.21
N ASP A 346 -9.42 -1.69 18.10
CA ASP A 346 -9.87 -0.31 17.81
C ASP A 346 -8.72 0.70 18.02
N ALA A 347 -7.54 0.38 17.49
CA ALA A 347 -6.42 1.29 17.52
C ALA A 347 -6.33 2.03 16.20
N PRO A 348 -6.43 3.37 16.18
CA PRO A 348 -6.25 4.15 14.98
C PRO A 348 -4.83 3.95 14.42
N SER A 349 -4.74 3.78 13.11
CA SER A 349 -3.44 3.74 12.41
C SER A 349 -2.99 5.17 12.10
N HIS A 350 -1.67 5.41 12.10
CA HIS A 350 -1.11 6.75 11.83
C HIS A 350 0.00 6.72 10.76
N PRO A 351 -0.34 6.36 9.54
CA PRO A 351 0.66 6.26 8.48
C PRO A 351 1.18 7.63 8.03
N THR A 352 2.40 7.61 7.52
CA THR A 352 2.97 8.67 6.69
C THR A 352 2.93 8.20 5.24
N ILE A 353 2.12 8.85 4.37
CA ILE A 353 1.89 8.50 2.97
C ILE A 353 2.41 9.64 2.11
N VAL A 354 3.61 9.54 1.56
CA VAL A 354 4.30 10.68 0.95
C VAL A 354 4.95 10.31 -0.38
N GLY A 355 4.77 11.19 -1.38
CA GLY A 355 5.47 11.09 -2.66
C GLY A 355 5.09 9.88 -3.51
N ASN A 356 3.96 9.21 -3.24
CA ASN A 356 3.53 8.06 -4.01
C ASN A 356 2.83 8.48 -5.32
N VAL A 357 2.93 7.63 -6.33
CA VAL A 357 2.14 7.72 -7.55
C VAL A 357 1.06 6.66 -7.48
N VAL A 358 -0.22 7.08 -7.54
CA VAL A 358 -1.37 6.18 -7.41
C VAL A 358 -2.25 6.33 -8.65
N ARG A 359 -2.60 5.20 -9.33
CA ARG A 359 -3.33 5.28 -10.60
C ARG A 359 -4.33 4.15 -10.76
N ALA A 360 -5.48 4.46 -11.38
CA ALA A 360 -6.42 3.49 -11.93
C ALA A 360 -6.78 2.32 -10.99
N ASN A 361 -6.83 2.53 -9.68
CA ASN A 361 -7.30 1.53 -8.73
C ASN A 361 -8.84 1.45 -8.76
N GLY A 362 -9.39 0.42 -8.12
CA GLY A 362 -10.81 0.10 -8.13
C GLY A 362 -11.75 1.25 -7.73
N ARG A 363 -13.03 1.06 -8.00
CA ARG A 363 -14.06 2.11 -7.84
C ARG A 363 -14.70 2.16 -6.47
N ALA A 364 -14.48 1.16 -5.64
CA ALA A 364 -15.15 1.05 -4.33
C ALA A 364 -14.65 2.10 -3.32
N HIS A 365 -13.38 2.47 -3.41
CA HIS A 365 -12.70 3.34 -2.44
C HIS A 365 -11.89 4.45 -3.11
N PRO A 366 -11.58 5.55 -2.42
CA PRO A 366 -10.61 6.53 -2.89
C PRO A 366 -9.26 5.92 -3.23
N ALA A 367 -8.52 6.53 -4.15
CA ALA A 367 -7.18 6.06 -4.51
C ALA A 367 -6.23 6.09 -3.30
N ILE A 368 -6.30 7.14 -2.48
CA ILE A 368 -5.69 7.20 -1.14
C ILE A 368 -6.82 7.47 -0.14
N SER A 369 -6.98 6.61 0.85
CA SER A 369 -8.06 6.71 1.82
C SER A 369 -7.55 6.55 3.25
N ALA A 370 -7.97 7.45 4.13
CA ALA A 370 -7.80 7.30 5.57
C ALA A 370 -9.16 7.24 6.26
N ARG A 371 -9.42 6.18 7.02
CA ARG A 371 -10.68 5.94 7.71
C ARG A 371 -10.41 5.59 9.17
N ARG A 372 -11.01 6.32 10.12
CA ARG A 372 -10.81 6.17 11.57
C ARG A 372 -9.33 6.07 11.93
N ALA A 373 -8.53 6.97 11.39
CA ALA A 373 -7.08 6.95 11.48
C ALA A 373 -6.55 8.28 11.99
N GLY A 374 -5.38 8.25 12.62
CA GLY A 374 -4.74 9.42 13.20
C GLY A 374 -5.41 9.93 14.47
N SER A 375 -4.72 10.81 15.14
CA SER A 375 -5.17 11.62 16.27
C SER A 375 -4.61 13.04 16.15
N GLU A 376 -4.98 13.95 17.02
CA GLU A 376 -4.41 15.32 17.03
C GLU A 376 -2.89 15.30 17.30
N ASP A 377 -2.43 14.39 18.15
CA ASP A 377 -1.00 14.23 18.48
C ASP A 377 -0.22 13.44 17.42
N GLU A 378 -0.88 12.46 16.79
CA GLU A 378 -0.30 11.57 15.75
C GLU A 378 -1.21 11.55 14.51
N PRO A 379 -1.30 12.64 13.74
CA PRO A 379 -2.17 12.70 12.57
C PRO A 379 -1.65 11.83 11.43
N VAL A 380 -2.57 11.35 10.58
CA VAL A 380 -2.18 10.78 9.28
C VAL A 380 -1.55 11.88 8.43
N LEU A 381 -0.38 11.64 7.86
CA LEU A 381 0.24 12.53 6.90
C LEU A 381 0.03 12.02 5.47
N ILE A 382 -0.67 12.77 4.63
CA ILE A 382 -0.84 12.51 3.20
C ILE A 382 -0.25 13.69 2.44
N ALA A 383 0.97 13.56 1.90
CA ALA A 383 1.64 14.70 1.30
C ALA A 383 2.39 14.36 0.00
N ARG A 384 2.42 15.30 -0.93
CA ARG A 384 3.18 15.23 -2.19
C ARG A 384 2.88 13.99 -3.02
N ASN A 385 1.70 13.39 -2.88
CA ASN A 385 1.29 12.26 -3.70
C ASN A 385 0.71 12.76 -5.03
N VAL A 386 0.88 11.99 -6.07
CA VAL A 386 0.28 12.24 -7.39
C VAL A 386 -0.71 11.12 -7.69
N VAL A 387 -1.97 11.48 -7.85
CA VAL A 387 -3.07 10.54 -8.15
C VAL A 387 -3.54 10.78 -9.58
N PHE A 388 -3.53 9.72 -10.40
CA PHE A 388 -4.03 9.74 -11.77
C PHE A 388 -5.25 8.81 -11.93
N ASP A 389 -6.22 9.25 -12.71
CA ASP A 389 -7.33 8.41 -13.19
C ASP A 389 -7.99 7.55 -12.10
N ALA A 390 -8.20 8.13 -10.91
CA ALA A 390 -8.82 7.40 -9.81
C ALA A 390 -10.24 6.95 -10.19
N GLY A 391 -10.54 5.67 -10.02
CA GLY A 391 -11.86 5.12 -10.31
C GLY A 391 -12.96 5.66 -9.39
N SER A 392 -12.57 6.07 -8.17
CA SER A 392 -13.39 6.76 -7.17
C SER A 392 -12.82 8.16 -6.91
N MET A 393 -12.90 8.67 -5.69
CA MET A 393 -12.25 9.92 -5.30
C MET A 393 -10.72 9.78 -5.32
N GLY A 394 -10.03 10.90 -5.54
CA GLY A 394 -8.57 10.90 -5.47
C GLY A 394 -8.06 10.64 -4.06
N ILE A 395 -8.39 11.51 -3.11
CA ILE A 395 -8.02 11.37 -1.69
C ILE A 395 -9.27 11.52 -0.83
N GLY A 396 -9.45 10.62 0.15
CA GLY A 396 -10.59 10.65 1.08
C GLY A 396 -10.19 10.51 2.54
N LEU A 397 -10.60 11.47 3.37
CA LEU A 397 -10.60 11.36 4.83
C LEU A 397 -12.00 11.02 5.28
N VAL A 398 -12.19 9.97 6.06
CA VAL A 398 -13.50 9.41 6.35
C VAL A 398 -13.65 9.01 7.81
N ASP A 399 -14.87 9.17 8.34
CA ASP A 399 -15.34 8.59 9.59
C ASP A 399 -14.43 8.87 10.81
N GLY A 400 -14.14 10.14 11.09
CA GLY A 400 -13.37 10.55 12.27
C GLY A 400 -11.85 10.47 12.11
N THR A 401 -11.35 10.43 10.88
CA THR A 401 -9.91 10.54 10.60
C THR A 401 -9.38 11.91 11.00
N VAL A 402 -8.19 11.95 11.61
CA VAL A 402 -7.42 13.18 11.85
C VAL A 402 -6.18 13.18 10.97
N ALA A 403 -6.03 14.20 10.10
CA ALA A 403 -4.99 14.18 9.08
C ALA A 403 -4.43 15.56 8.72
N ILE A 404 -3.22 15.53 8.15
CA ILE A 404 -2.59 16.62 7.39
C ILE A 404 -2.56 16.19 5.93
N VAL A 405 -3.14 17.00 5.03
CA VAL A 405 -3.18 16.75 3.58
C VAL A 405 -2.51 17.93 2.88
N ASP A 406 -1.32 17.72 2.32
CA ASP A 406 -0.45 18.80 1.87
C ASP A 406 0.25 18.51 0.54
N GLU A 407 0.27 19.49 -0.37
CA GLU A 407 0.99 19.41 -1.66
C GLU A 407 0.61 18.21 -2.56
N ASN A 408 -0.56 17.62 -2.41
CA ASN A 408 -0.97 16.51 -3.28
C ASN A 408 -1.53 17.04 -4.60
N LEU A 409 -1.34 16.23 -5.64
CA LEU A 409 -1.94 16.46 -6.94
C LEU A 409 -2.91 15.31 -7.29
N VAL A 410 -4.14 15.66 -7.64
CA VAL A 410 -5.14 14.73 -8.17
C VAL A 410 -5.48 15.15 -9.61
N ALA A 411 -5.19 14.27 -10.57
CA ALA A 411 -5.44 14.49 -11.98
C ALA A 411 -6.35 13.37 -12.56
N GLY A 412 -7.61 13.68 -12.82
CA GLY A 412 -8.59 12.70 -13.28
C GLY A 412 -9.06 11.79 -12.16
N SER A 413 -10.14 12.15 -11.50
CA SER A 413 -10.81 11.30 -10.52
C SER A 413 -12.28 11.12 -10.88
N GLY A 414 -12.91 10.10 -10.29
CA GLY A 414 -14.32 9.84 -10.45
C GLY A 414 -15.15 11.00 -9.87
N PRO A 415 -15.93 10.76 -8.81
CA PRO A 415 -16.92 11.72 -8.33
C PRO A 415 -16.37 12.94 -7.59
N GLY A 416 -15.07 13.02 -7.34
CA GLY A 416 -14.44 14.18 -6.70
C GLY A 416 -12.94 14.03 -6.54
N GLY A 417 -12.25 15.15 -6.29
CA GLY A 417 -10.81 15.17 -6.11
C GLY A 417 -10.37 14.79 -4.69
N ILE A 418 -10.50 15.72 -3.75
CA ILE A 418 -10.13 15.53 -2.34
C ILE A 418 -11.36 15.75 -1.45
N ALA A 419 -11.67 14.77 -0.59
CA ALA A 419 -12.80 14.83 0.32
C ALA A 419 -12.39 14.76 1.79
N VAL A 420 -13.00 15.60 2.62
CA VAL A 420 -13.01 15.51 4.07
C VAL A 420 -14.45 15.23 4.50
N HIS A 421 -14.72 13.99 4.88
CA HIS A 421 -16.07 13.52 5.21
C HIS A 421 -16.11 13.07 6.67
N GLY A 422 -16.86 13.79 7.53
CA GLY A 422 -16.99 13.46 8.95
C GLY A 422 -15.65 13.35 9.68
N SER A 423 -14.65 14.09 9.24
CA SER A 423 -13.25 13.96 9.63
C SER A 423 -12.63 15.31 9.97
N HIS A 424 -11.46 15.31 10.58
CA HIS A 424 -10.74 16.51 10.98
C HIS A 424 -9.42 16.64 10.19
N ALA A 425 -9.37 17.59 9.27
CA ALA A 425 -8.13 17.97 8.62
C ALA A 425 -7.48 19.11 9.43
N LEU A 426 -6.39 18.84 10.13
CA LEU A 426 -5.59 19.86 10.81
C LEU A 426 -5.00 20.85 9.81
N ARG A 427 -4.67 20.34 8.62
CA ARG A 427 -4.18 21.14 7.51
C ARG A 427 -4.60 20.53 6.17
N LEU A 428 -5.12 21.37 5.28
CA LEU A 428 -5.46 21.06 3.89
C LEU A 428 -4.84 22.16 3.02
N ASP A 429 -3.57 22.04 2.67
CA ASP A 429 -2.79 23.11 2.04
C ASP A 429 -2.16 22.69 0.72
N ARG A 430 -1.98 23.63 -0.19
CA ARG A 430 -1.21 23.50 -1.44
C ARG A 430 -1.60 22.30 -2.32
N ASN A 431 -2.78 21.72 -2.10
CA ASN A 431 -3.23 20.62 -2.92
C ASN A 431 -3.79 21.12 -4.25
N ARG A 432 -3.63 20.33 -5.28
CA ARG A 432 -4.07 20.65 -6.64
C ARG A 432 -4.96 19.57 -7.17
N VAL A 433 -6.11 19.93 -7.74
CA VAL A 433 -7.10 19.01 -8.31
C VAL A 433 -7.47 19.46 -9.71
N THR A 434 -7.40 18.54 -10.68
CA THR A 434 -7.86 18.81 -12.05
C THR A 434 -8.53 17.59 -12.67
N GLY A 435 -9.50 17.81 -13.57
CA GLY A 435 -10.16 16.74 -14.31
C GLY A 435 -11.04 15.79 -13.50
N ALA A 436 -11.44 16.16 -12.28
CA ALA A 436 -12.41 15.38 -11.51
C ALA A 436 -13.81 15.46 -12.17
N LYS A 437 -14.54 14.34 -12.17
CA LYS A 437 -15.93 14.28 -12.67
C LYS A 437 -16.95 14.86 -11.68
N GLY A 438 -16.52 15.37 -10.55
CA GLY A 438 -17.28 16.05 -9.52
C GLY A 438 -16.54 17.27 -8.99
N PRO A 439 -16.78 17.68 -7.72
CA PRO A 439 -16.08 18.77 -7.10
C PRO A 439 -14.56 18.53 -7.00
N GLY A 440 -13.78 19.63 -7.06
CA GLY A 440 -12.35 19.55 -6.76
C GLY A 440 -12.10 19.18 -5.30
N PHE A 441 -12.71 19.94 -4.38
CA PHE A 441 -12.65 19.72 -2.94
C PHE A 441 -14.07 19.58 -2.36
N LEU A 442 -14.24 18.65 -1.42
CA LEU A 442 -15.51 18.35 -0.79
C LEU A 442 -15.33 18.25 0.74
N ILE A 443 -15.95 19.17 1.50
CA ILE A 443 -15.92 19.22 2.95
C ILE A 443 -17.34 19.06 3.47
N VAL A 444 -17.69 17.88 4.00
CA VAL A 444 -19.08 17.50 4.29
C VAL A 444 -19.21 16.70 5.57
N SER A 445 -20.45 16.50 6.01
CA SER A 445 -20.80 15.63 7.14
C SER A 445 -20.15 16.06 8.44
N LYS A 446 -20.25 17.35 8.78
CA LYS A 446 -19.64 17.96 9.99
C LYS A 446 -18.13 17.87 10.02
N ALA A 447 -17.49 17.74 8.85
CA ALA A 447 -16.03 17.77 8.75
C ALA A 447 -15.47 19.10 9.27
N ARG A 448 -14.31 19.01 9.92
CA ARG A 448 -13.54 20.16 10.40
C ARG A 448 -12.25 20.30 9.61
N VAL A 449 -11.94 21.53 9.20
CA VAL A 449 -10.64 21.90 8.62
C VAL A 449 -10.09 23.07 9.41
N ASP A 450 -8.97 22.89 10.11
CA ASP A 450 -8.40 23.97 10.92
C ASP A 450 -7.71 25.03 10.06
N ARG A 451 -6.98 24.58 9.04
CA ARG A 451 -6.30 25.45 8.09
C ARG A 451 -6.49 24.96 6.66
N MET A 452 -6.83 25.87 5.77
CA MET A 452 -7.00 25.59 4.35
C MET A 452 -6.41 26.74 3.52
N THR A 453 -5.22 26.55 2.92
CA THR A 453 -4.51 27.60 2.18
C THR A 453 -3.91 27.10 0.88
N ALA A 454 -3.79 27.99 -0.11
CA ALA A 454 -3.09 27.78 -1.39
C ALA A 454 -3.52 26.51 -2.17
N ASN A 455 -4.76 26.04 -1.98
CA ASN A 455 -5.31 24.95 -2.77
C ASN A 455 -5.82 25.46 -4.13
N ALA A 456 -5.67 24.65 -5.17
CA ALA A 456 -6.13 24.97 -6.52
C ALA A 456 -7.03 23.86 -7.09
N ALA A 457 -8.10 24.25 -7.77
CA ALA A 457 -8.96 23.31 -8.48
C ALA A 457 -9.38 23.90 -9.82
N ASP A 458 -9.04 23.21 -10.90
CA ASP A 458 -9.29 23.66 -12.27
C ASP A 458 -9.71 22.50 -13.17
N GLY A 459 -10.51 22.77 -14.20
CA GLY A 459 -10.91 21.77 -15.19
C GLY A 459 -11.76 20.61 -14.65
N ASN A 460 -12.41 20.76 -13.50
CA ASN A 460 -13.33 19.79 -12.92
C ASN A 460 -14.73 19.97 -13.50
N LEU A 461 -15.54 18.89 -13.57
CA LEU A 461 -16.93 19.00 -14.03
C LEU A 461 -17.87 19.59 -12.96
N GLY A 462 -17.53 19.45 -11.68
CA GLY A 462 -18.24 20.07 -10.56
C GLY A 462 -17.55 21.35 -10.07
N PRO A 463 -18.11 21.99 -9.03
CA PRO A 463 -17.53 23.16 -8.40
C PRO A 463 -16.10 22.90 -7.90
N SER A 464 -15.25 23.94 -7.92
CA SER A 464 -13.88 23.82 -7.37
C SER A 464 -13.90 23.41 -5.90
N PHE A 465 -14.83 23.98 -5.11
CA PHE A 465 -15.00 23.73 -3.69
C PHE A 465 -16.48 23.54 -3.35
N VAL A 466 -16.78 22.56 -2.51
CA VAL A 466 -18.09 22.34 -1.90
C VAL A 466 -17.88 22.20 -0.39
N VAL A 467 -18.54 23.06 0.38
CA VAL A 467 -18.64 22.93 1.84
C VAL A 467 -20.12 22.81 2.19
N HIS A 468 -20.51 21.68 2.77
CA HIS A 468 -21.86 21.46 3.20
C HIS A 468 -21.85 20.78 4.58
N ASP A 469 -22.46 21.41 5.56
CA ASP A 469 -22.48 20.94 6.94
C ASP A 469 -21.07 20.65 7.51
N GLY A 470 -20.06 21.42 7.03
CA GLY A 470 -18.67 21.38 7.46
C GLY A 470 -18.20 22.72 8.00
N TRP A 471 -17.03 22.76 8.58
CA TRP A 471 -16.48 23.98 9.20
C TRP A 471 -14.99 24.17 8.87
N ILE A 472 -14.59 25.40 8.57
CA ILE A 472 -13.21 25.82 8.33
C ILE A 472 -12.84 26.90 9.37
N ALA A 473 -11.88 26.61 10.23
CA ALA A 473 -11.56 27.47 11.36
C ALA A 473 -10.73 28.70 11.00
N ASP A 474 -9.69 28.54 10.20
CA ASP A 474 -8.82 29.62 9.77
C ASP A 474 -8.55 29.57 8.27
N PRO A 475 -9.22 30.45 7.53
CA PRO A 475 -9.07 30.56 6.08
C PRO A 475 -8.05 31.63 5.67
N ARG A 476 -7.18 32.12 6.57
CA ARG A 476 -6.28 33.22 6.22
C ARG A 476 -5.32 32.81 5.12
N PRO A 477 -5.18 33.60 4.05
CA PRO A 477 -4.03 33.50 3.19
C PRO A 477 -2.82 33.98 4.00
N HIS A 478 -1.94 33.09 4.44
CA HIS A 478 -0.63 33.52 4.87
C HIS A 478 0.18 33.86 3.63
N GLY A 479 0.13 35.12 3.26
CA GLY A 479 1.18 35.82 2.58
C GLY A 479 1.79 36.69 3.64
N ASP A 480 2.92 36.27 4.17
CA ASP A 480 4.13 37.06 4.50
C ASP A 480 5.09 36.09 5.20
#